data_f94d97e07445b42d38f1d2702bfce729
#
_entry.id   f94d97e07445b42d38f1d2702bfce729
#
_cell.length_a   1.000
_cell.length_b   1.000
_cell.length_c   1.000
_cell.angle_alpha   90.00
_cell.angle_beta   90.00
_cell.angle_gamma   90.00
#
_symmetry.space_group_name_H-M   'P 1'
#
loop_
_entity.id
_entity.type
_entity.pdbx_description
1 polymer ?
#
loop_
_entity_poly.entity_id
_entity_poly.type
_entity_poly.pdbx_seq_one_letter_code
_entity_poly.pdbx_strand_id
1 'polypeptide(L)'
;VRLSRGLGDVYKRQVLVTVGRKPNTKGWGLENIGARMDGSGTFIRTDRQCRTSVPGVYAIGDVSGEPMLAHKASAEGEMVAEIIAGHKREFDKVAIPEIVFTEPEIVSVGLTPEEARERGEEIIVGKFPLAANGRALSLEAEKTGGFIRVTARESDHVILGVQAVGSHIAELH
;
A
#
# COMPACT_ATOMS: atom_id res chain seq x y z
N VAL A 1 15.86 12.46 13.74
CA VAL A 1 14.95 13.52 13.27
C VAL A 1 15.77 14.74 12.90
N ARG A 2 15.87 15.04 11.62
CA ARG A 2 16.60 16.21 11.14
C ARG A 2 15.67 17.43 11.26
N LEU A 3 15.80 18.18 12.33
CA LEU A 3 15.08 19.46 12.48
C LEU A 3 15.53 20.42 11.38
N SER A 4 14.57 20.86 10.54
CA SER A 4 14.81 21.86 9.51
C SER A 4 15.32 23.16 10.16
N ARG A 5 16.49 23.62 9.75
CA ARG A 5 17.00 24.96 10.06
C ARG A 5 16.37 25.97 9.09
N GLY A 6 15.11 26.32 9.32
CA GLY A 6 14.42 27.36 8.58
C GLY A 6 14.37 28.67 9.37
N LEU A 7 14.16 29.76 8.69
CA LEU A 7 14.07 31.14 9.15
C LEU A 7 13.25 31.32 10.45
N GLY A 8 13.93 31.69 11.55
CA GLY A 8 13.34 32.20 12.78
C GLY A 8 12.89 31.15 13.80
N ASP A 9 13.44 31.21 15.00
CA ASP A 9 13.07 30.37 16.17
C ASP A 9 11.62 30.52 16.64
N VAL A 10 10.89 31.49 16.08
CA VAL A 10 9.52 31.87 16.51
C VAL A 10 8.48 30.82 16.15
N TYR A 11 8.72 29.97 15.16
CA TYR A 11 7.71 29.03 14.63
C TYR A 11 7.91 27.55 14.98
N LYS A 12 8.92 27.19 15.75
CA LYS A 12 9.22 25.81 16.14
C LYS A 12 8.53 25.41 17.46
N ARG A 13 7.20 25.61 17.54
CA ARG A 13 6.42 25.22 18.73
C ARG A 13 5.81 23.84 18.66
N GLN A 14 5.90 23.16 17.52
CA GLN A 14 5.25 21.87 17.31
C GLN A 14 6.25 20.85 16.75
N VAL A 15 6.11 19.62 17.19
CA VAL A 15 6.83 18.46 16.66
C VAL A 15 5.81 17.52 16.06
N LEU A 16 5.98 17.20 14.77
CA LEU A 16 5.18 16.18 14.10
C LEU A 16 5.92 14.84 14.19
N VAL A 17 5.23 13.84 14.76
CA VAL A 17 5.74 12.46 14.87
C VAL A 17 4.85 11.54 14.03
N THR A 18 5.40 10.96 12.97
CA THR A 18 4.71 10.09 12.02
C THR A 18 5.57 8.86 11.73
N VAL A 19 5.89 8.08 12.77
CA VAL A 19 6.85 6.97 12.72
C VAL A 19 6.21 5.60 12.47
N GLY A 20 4.94 5.55 12.06
CA GLY A 20 4.22 4.34 11.74
C GLY A 20 2.88 4.21 12.46
N ARG A 21 2.23 3.07 12.26
CA ARG A 21 0.92 2.73 12.81
C ARG A 21 0.98 1.44 13.60
N LYS A 22 0.04 1.30 14.52
CA LYS A 22 -0.24 0.04 15.21
C LYS A 22 -1.72 -0.28 15.06
N PRO A 23 -2.11 -1.53 14.79
CA PRO A 23 -3.51 -1.91 14.77
C PRO A 23 -4.12 -1.75 16.17
N ASN A 24 -5.37 -1.26 16.20
CA ASN A 24 -6.10 -1.13 17.45
C ASN A 24 -6.84 -2.43 17.75
N THR A 25 -6.21 -3.32 18.48
CA THR A 25 -6.71 -4.67 18.82
C THR A 25 -7.00 -4.86 20.30
N LYS A 26 -7.03 -3.78 21.12
CA LYS A 26 -7.23 -3.87 22.56
C LYS A 26 -8.24 -2.84 23.06
N GLY A 27 -8.92 -3.18 24.18
CA GLY A 27 -9.75 -2.22 24.92
C GLY A 27 -11.14 -1.97 24.34
N TRP A 28 -11.60 -2.77 23.37
CA TRP A 28 -12.95 -2.69 22.77
C TRP A 28 -13.70 -4.03 22.78
N GLY A 29 -13.24 -5.01 23.58
CA GLY A 29 -13.93 -6.28 23.81
C GLY A 29 -13.50 -7.43 22.90
N LEU A 30 -12.48 -7.28 22.07
CA LEU A 30 -11.95 -8.37 21.22
C LEU A 30 -11.53 -9.58 22.07
N GLU A 31 -10.93 -9.31 23.23
CA GLU A 31 -10.51 -10.32 24.20
C GLU A 31 -11.67 -11.20 24.71
N ASN A 32 -12.90 -10.68 24.71
CA ASN A 32 -14.09 -11.42 25.19
C ASN A 32 -14.57 -12.49 24.21
N ILE A 33 -14.27 -12.35 22.91
CA ILE A 33 -14.66 -13.32 21.89
C ILE A 33 -13.61 -14.40 21.64
N GLY A 34 -12.41 -14.27 22.23
CA GLY A 34 -11.35 -15.27 22.12
C GLY A 34 -10.74 -15.41 20.73
N ALA A 35 -10.77 -14.36 19.91
CA ALA A 35 -10.12 -14.37 18.60
C ALA A 35 -8.60 -14.51 18.76
N ARG A 36 -8.00 -15.41 17.99
CA ARG A 36 -6.55 -15.63 18.04
C ARG A 36 -5.81 -14.51 17.35
N MET A 37 -4.72 -14.09 17.97
CA MET A 37 -3.76 -13.16 17.37
C MET A 37 -2.77 -13.92 16.46
N ASP A 38 -2.08 -13.17 15.61
CA ASP A 38 -0.95 -13.66 14.83
C ASP A 38 0.27 -14.02 15.71
N GLY A 39 1.34 -14.53 15.11
CA GLY A 39 2.55 -14.91 15.84
C GLY A 39 3.26 -13.75 16.55
N SER A 40 3.04 -12.51 16.13
CA SER A 40 3.58 -11.29 16.77
C SER A 40 2.70 -10.80 17.93
N GLY A 41 1.46 -11.28 18.06
CA GLY A 41 0.46 -10.77 18.99
C GLY A 41 -0.06 -9.36 18.67
N THR A 42 0.16 -8.92 17.44
CA THR A 42 -0.16 -7.56 16.99
C THR A 42 -1.45 -7.52 16.18
N PHE A 43 -1.61 -8.44 15.23
CA PHE A 43 -2.76 -8.50 14.34
C PHE A 43 -3.71 -9.64 14.73
N ILE A 44 -4.97 -9.50 14.34
CA ILE A 44 -5.93 -10.62 14.42
C ILE A 44 -5.58 -11.62 13.33
N ARG A 45 -5.36 -12.88 13.72
CA ARG A 45 -5.05 -13.94 12.76
C ARG A 45 -6.27 -14.24 11.88
N THR A 46 -6.08 -14.19 10.57
CA THR A 46 -7.09 -14.52 9.56
C THR A 46 -6.57 -15.55 8.55
N ASP A 47 -7.49 -16.20 7.86
CA ASP A 47 -7.20 -16.98 6.65
C ASP A 47 -7.35 -16.11 5.38
N ARG A 48 -7.21 -16.72 4.20
CA ARG A 48 -7.37 -16.04 2.90
C ARG A 48 -8.78 -15.50 2.62
N GLN A 49 -9.74 -15.88 3.44
CA GLN A 49 -11.13 -15.42 3.38
C GLN A 49 -11.46 -14.41 4.49
N CYS A 50 -10.42 -13.86 5.13
CA CYS A 50 -10.53 -12.94 6.28
C CYS A 50 -11.27 -13.53 7.49
N ARG A 51 -11.42 -14.88 7.58
CA ARG A 51 -12.06 -15.53 8.72
C ARG A 51 -11.11 -15.54 9.90
N THR A 52 -11.63 -15.21 11.05
CA THR A 52 -10.89 -15.35 12.32
C THR A 52 -11.00 -16.79 12.85
N SER A 53 -10.39 -17.04 14.02
CA SER A 53 -10.55 -18.31 14.74
C SER A 53 -11.96 -18.51 15.33
N VAL A 54 -12.79 -17.47 15.31
CA VAL A 54 -14.16 -17.50 15.85
C VAL A 54 -15.15 -17.65 14.70
N PRO A 55 -15.98 -18.70 14.69
CA PRO A 55 -16.97 -18.91 13.63
C PRO A 55 -17.89 -17.70 13.43
N GLY A 56 -18.08 -17.28 12.17
CA GLY A 56 -18.93 -16.15 11.81
C GLY A 56 -18.32 -14.78 12.06
N VAL A 57 -17.08 -14.70 12.55
CA VAL A 57 -16.36 -13.46 12.79
C VAL A 57 -15.23 -13.31 11.77
N TYR A 58 -15.21 -12.17 11.11
CA TYR A 58 -14.20 -11.79 10.11
C TYR A 58 -13.41 -10.59 10.61
N ALA A 59 -12.16 -10.47 10.19
CA ALA A 59 -11.33 -9.28 10.45
C ALA A 59 -10.71 -8.81 9.14
N ILE A 60 -10.87 -7.53 8.84
CA ILE A 60 -10.41 -6.88 7.61
C ILE A 60 -9.64 -5.60 7.92
N GLY A 61 -8.85 -5.13 6.96
CA GLY A 61 -8.12 -3.88 7.04
C GLY A 61 -6.94 -3.93 7.99
N ASP A 62 -6.68 -2.81 8.66
CA ASP A 62 -5.48 -2.60 9.47
C ASP A 62 -5.32 -3.59 10.63
N VAL A 63 -6.40 -4.17 11.12
CA VAL A 63 -6.35 -5.15 12.22
C VAL A 63 -5.97 -6.56 11.79
N SER A 64 -6.04 -6.87 10.48
CA SER A 64 -5.81 -8.20 9.92
C SER A 64 -4.38 -8.42 9.36
N GLY A 65 -3.58 -7.36 9.26
CA GLY A 65 -2.19 -7.44 8.76
C GLY A 65 -1.79 -6.32 7.81
N GLU A 66 -0.49 -6.30 7.52
CA GLU A 66 0.10 -5.37 6.54
C GLU A 66 -0.29 -5.74 5.09
N PRO A 67 -0.27 -4.76 4.15
CA PRO A 67 -0.11 -3.33 4.38
C PRO A 67 -1.38 -2.70 4.97
N MET A 68 -1.23 -1.69 5.84
CA MET A 68 -2.34 -0.95 6.46
C MET A 68 -2.84 0.15 5.51
N LEU A 69 -3.68 -0.23 4.54
CA LEU A 69 -4.15 0.62 3.45
C LEU A 69 -5.68 0.56 3.32
N ALA A 70 -6.30 1.73 3.14
CA ALA A 70 -7.75 1.87 3.07
C ALA A 70 -8.37 1.08 1.91
N HIS A 71 -7.78 1.12 0.72
CA HIS A 71 -8.27 0.39 -0.46
C HIS A 71 -8.14 -1.14 -0.29
N LYS A 72 -7.09 -1.63 0.40
CA LYS A 72 -7.01 -3.05 0.80
C LYS A 72 -8.19 -3.42 1.69
N ALA A 73 -8.49 -2.59 2.70
CA ALA A 73 -9.60 -2.84 3.61
C ALA A 73 -10.96 -2.85 2.89
N SER A 74 -11.16 -1.96 1.90
CA SER A 74 -12.36 -1.93 1.07
C SER A 74 -12.51 -3.22 0.25
N ALA A 75 -11.46 -3.65 -0.43
CA ALA A 75 -11.47 -4.89 -1.22
C ALA A 75 -11.69 -6.14 -0.35
N GLU A 76 -11.08 -6.20 0.84
CA GLU A 76 -11.35 -7.26 1.81
C GLU A 76 -12.82 -7.24 2.28
N GLY A 77 -13.39 -6.04 2.51
CA GLY A 77 -14.79 -5.86 2.93
C GLY A 77 -15.79 -6.33 1.89
N GLU A 78 -15.60 -5.95 0.62
CA GLU A 78 -16.42 -6.43 -0.50
C GLU A 78 -16.37 -7.95 -0.61
N MET A 79 -15.17 -8.53 -0.58
CA MET A 79 -14.99 -9.98 -0.63
C MET A 79 -15.69 -10.70 0.54
N VAL A 80 -15.57 -10.18 1.76
CA VAL A 80 -16.23 -10.77 2.94
C VAL A 80 -17.76 -10.68 2.81
N ALA A 81 -18.29 -9.56 2.30
CA ALA A 81 -19.73 -9.44 2.05
C ALA A 81 -20.21 -10.50 1.03
N GLU A 82 -19.48 -10.72 -0.05
CA GLU A 82 -19.78 -11.78 -1.02
C GLU A 82 -19.69 -13.18 -0.40
N ILE A 83 -18.71 -13.45 0.46
CA ILE A 83 -18.59 -14.74 1.17
C ILE A 83 -19.80 -14.97 2.08
N ILE A 84 -20.23 -13.93 2.82
CA ILE A 84 -21.41 -14.00 3.68
C ILE A 84 -22.69 -14.24 2.85
N ALA A 85 -22.75 -13.70 1.63
CA ALA A 85 -23.83 -13.95 0.68
C ALA A 85 -23.76 -15.36 0.02
N GLY A 86 -22.76 -16.18 0.35
CA GLY A 86 -22.63 -17.56 -0.13
C GLY A 86 -21.72 -17.73 -1.35
N HIS A 87 -21.05 -16.68 -1.82
CA HIS A 87 -20.09 -16.77 -2.91
C HIS A 87 -18.75 -17.36 -2.45
N LYS A 88 -18.08 -18.10 -3.34
CA LYS A 88 -16.72 -18.61 -3.10
C LYS A 88 -15.72 -17.56 -3.55
N ARG A 89 -15.06 -16.93 -2.62
CA ARG A 89 -14.03 -15.90 -2.87
C ARG A 89 -12.83 -16.12 -1.95
N GLU A 90 -11.67 -15.67 -2.42
CA GLU A 90 -10.44 -15.57 -1.65
C GLU A 90 -9.74 -14.24 -1.99
N PHE A 91 -9.04 -13.67 -1.04
CA PHE A 91 -8.25 -12.47 -1.29
C PHE A 91 -6.93 -12.86 -1.94
N ASP A 92 -6.82 -12.53 -3.22
CA ASP A 92 -5.57 -12.66 -3.97
C ASP A 92 -4.77 -11.36 -3.87
N LYS A 93 -3.77 -11.38 -3.01
CA LYS A 93 -2.92 -10.21 -2.71
C LYS A 93 -1.74 -10.09 -3.68
N VAL A 94 -1.92 -10.35 -4.95
CA VAL A 94 -0.81 -10.33 -5.93
C VAL A 94 -0.25 -8.93 -6.13
N ALA A 95 -1.10 -7.91 -6.14
CA ALA A 95 -0.68 -6.52 -6.32
C ALA A 95 -1.59 -5.57 -5.53
N ILE A 96 -1.02 -4.92 -4.51
CA ILE A 96 -1.69 -3.87 -3.73
C ILE A 96 -0.87 -2.60 -3.92
N PRO A 97 -1.43 -1.53 -4.53
CA PRO A 97 -0.72 -0.27 -4.70
C PRO A 97 -0.42 0.38 -3.34
N GLU A 98 0.80 0.79 -3.14
CA GLU A 98 1.21 1.65 -2.02
C GLU A 98 1.31 3.09 -2.53
N ILE A 99 0.61 4.01 -1.87
CA ILE A 99 0.52 5.40 -2.29
C ILE A 99 1.00 6.31 -1.16
N VAL A 100 1.91 7.22 -1.50
CA VAL A 100 2.37 8.29 -0.61
C VAL A 100 1.89 9.62 -1.18
N PHE A 101 0.96 10.27 -0.47
CA PHE A 101 0.32 11.52 -0.88
C PHE A 101 1.19 12.74 -0.51
N THR A 102 2.39 12.77 -1.04
CA THR A 102 3.31 13.92 -0.98
C THR A 102 3.17 14.78 -2.24
N GLU A 103 3.96 15.85 -2.37
CA GLU A 103 4.10 16.59 -3.62
C GLU A 103 5.57 16.56 -4.04
N PRO A 104 5.93 15.85 -5.10
CA PRO A 104 5.09 14.95 -5.92
C PRO A 104 4.63 13.68 -5.17
N GLU A 105 3.52 13.09 -5.61
CA GLU A 105 3.01 11.82 -5.12
C GLU A 105 3.90 10.65 -5.58
N ILE A 106 3.88 9.56 -4.81
CA ILE A 106 4.61 8.33 -5.14
C ILE A 106 3.62 7.16 -5.11
N VAL A 107 3.66 6.35 -6.15
CA VAL A 107 2.91 5.09 -6.24
C VAL A 107 3.88 3.96 -6.49
N SER A 108 3.73 2.87 -5.75
CA SER A 108 4.47 1.62 -5.98
C SER A 108 3.52 0.43 -5.92
N VAL A 109 3.59 -0.44 -6.90
CA VAL A 109 2.83 -1.70 -6.92
C VAL A 109 3.72 -2.81 -7.46
N GLY A 110 3.65 -3.98 -6.84
CA GLY A 110 4.50 -5.13 -7.19
C GLY A 110 5.98 -4.91 -6.83
N LEU A 111 6.87 -5.54 -7.57
CA LEU A 111 8.30 -5.56 -7.27
C LEU A 111 9.04 -4.34 -7.83
N THR A 112 9.92 -3.79 -7.04
CA THR A 112 10.96 -2.89 -7.56
C THR A 112 11.98 -3.68 -8.39
N PRO A 113 12.77 -3.02 -9.26
CA PRO A 113 13.83 -3.72 -9.99
C PRO A 113 14.84 -4.43 -9.09
N GLU A 114 15.12 -3.84 -7.92
CA GLU A 114 16.02 -4.36 -6.91
C GLU A 114 15.47 -5.66 -6.31
N GLU A 115 14.22 -5.64 -5.84
CA GLU A 115 13.52 -6.80 -5.27
C GLU A 115 13.33 -7.93 -6.29
N ALA A 116 13.06 -7.59 -7.57
CA ALA A 116 12.94 -8.58 -8.61
C ALA A 116 14.27 -9.33 -8.84
N ARG A 117 15.40 -8.60 -8.88
CA ARG A 117 16.73 -9.22 -9.00
C ARG A 117 17.08 -10.06 -7.79
N GLU A 118 16.77 -9.61 -6.56
CA GLU A 118 16.98 -10.37 -5.33
C GLU A 118 16.20 -11.69 -5.32
N ARG A 119 15.06 -11.74 -6.02
CA ARG A 119 14.27 -12.98 -6.23
C ARG A 119 14.80 -13.85 -7.36
N GLY A 120 15.87 -13.44 -8.05
CA GLY A 120 16.48 -14.18 -9.15
C GLY A 120 15.75 -14.01 -10.48
N GLU A 121 14.89 -13.00 -10.63
CA GLU A 121 14.22 -12.70 -11.89
C GLU A 121 15.17 -11.99 -12.87
N GLU A 122 15.23 -12.46 -14.09
CA GLU A 122 15.81 -11.71 -15.21
C GLU A 122 14.79 -10.69 -15.70
N ILE A 123 15.18 -9.41 -15.70
CA ILE A 123 14.25 -8.31 -15.89
C ILE A 123 14.66 -7.33 -16.97
N ILE A 124 13.66 -6.75 -17.62
CA ILE A 124 13.76 -5.52 -18.38
C ILE A 124 13.05 -4.40 -17.63
N VAL A 125 13.62 -3.20 -17.69
CA VAL A 125 13.07 -2.02 -17.01
C VAL A 125 12.84 -0.92 -18.05
N GLY A 126 11.58 -0.53 -18.21
CA GLY A 126 11.18 0.64 -18.98
C GLY A 126 10.96 1.85 -18.07
N LYS A 127 11.38 3.03 -18.50
CA LYS A 127 11.13 4.28 -17.79
C LYS A 127 10.65 5.35 -18.75
N PHE A 128 9.53 6.00 -18.41
CA PHE A 128 8.95 7.10 -19.15
C PHE A 128 8.93 8.37 -18.29
N PRO A 129 9.59 9.47 -18.73
CA PRO A 129 9.56 10.73 -17.99
C PRO A 129 8.23 11.47 -18.24
N LEU A 130 7.59 11.98 -17.19
CA LEU A 130 6.32 12.71 -17.31
C LEU A 130 6.47 14.03 -18.10
N ALA A 131 7.66 14.60 -18.16
CA ALA A 131 7.95 15.74 -19.02
C ALA A 131 7.70 15.49 -20.53
N ALA A 132 7.63 14.23 -20.94
CA ALA A 132 7.28 13.84 -22.32
C ALA A 132 5.79 13.55 -22.49
N ASN A 133 4.98 13.74 -21.46
CA ASN A 133 3.54 13.47 -21.49
C ASN A 133 2.75 14.77 -21.69
N GLY A 134 1.95 14.87 -22.76
CA GLY A 134 1.18 16.09 -23.08
C GLY A 134 0.16 16.47 -22.00
N ARG A 135 -0.45 15.49 -21.32
CA ARG A 135 -1.37 15.76 -20.23
C ARG A 135 -0.63 16.31 -18.99
N ALA A 136 0.53 15.74 -18.64
CA ALA A 136 1.36 16.25 -17.57
C ALA A 136 1.80 17.70 -17.84
N LEU A 137 2.17 18.02 -19.08
CA LEU A 137 2.49 19.41 -19.49
C LEU A 137 1.29 20.34 -19.29
N SER A 138 0.08 19.91 -19.68
CA SER A 138 -1.14 20.75 -19.50
C SER A 138 -1.50 21.01 -18.05
N LEU A 139 -1.02 20.19 -17.11
CA LEU A 139 -1.21 20.32 -15.66
C LEU A 139 -0.01 20.97 -14.95
N GLU A 140 0.97 21.48 -15.73
CA GLU A 140 2.25 21.98 -15.21
C GLU A 140 3.02 21.00 -14.31
N ALA A 141 2.68 19.70 -14.42
CA ALA A 141 3.31 18.64 -13.63
C ALA A 141 4.78 18.40 -14.00
N GLU A 142 5.23 18.88 -15.15
CA GLU A 142 6.63 18.85 -15.56
C GLU A 142 7.55 19.64 -14.60
N LYS A 143 7.02 20.67 -13.92
CA LYS A 143 7.77 21.50 -12.97
C LYS A 143 8.21 20.73 -11.72
N THR A 144 7.38 19.75 -11.31
CA THR A 144 7.70 18.87 -10.19
C THR A 144 8.53 17.66 -10.60
N GLY A 145 8.72 17.49 -11.93
CA GLY A 145 9.35 16.30 -12.48
C GLY A 145 8.48 15.07 -12.36
N GLY A 146 9.07 13.90 -12.59
CA GLY A 146 8.38 12.64 -12.39
C GLY A 146 8.64 11.64 -13.51
N PHE A 147 8.24 10.41 -13.23
CA PHE A 147 8.39 9.31 -14.17
C PHE A 147 7.44 8.16 -13.83
N ILE A 148 7.21 7.30 -14.81
CA ILE A 148 6.65 5.96 -14.60
C ILE A 148 7.74 4.97 -14.95
N ARG A 149 7.97 3.98 -14.09
CA ARG A 149 8.91 2.88 -14.28
C ARG A 149 8.15 1.56 -14.23
N VAL A 150 8.35 0.72 -15.23
CA VAL A 150 7.77 -0.62 -15.31
C VAL A 150 8.89 -1.63 -15.27
N THR A 151 8.76 -2.62 -14.39
CA THR A 151 9.65 -3.78 -14.30
C THR A 151 8.90 -4.98 -14.86
N ALA A 152 9.44 -5.64 -15.87
CA ALA A 152 8.87 -6.85 -16.46
C ALA A 152 9.89 -7.98 -16.47
N ARG A 153 9.41 -9.22 -16.43
CA ARG A 153 10.25 -10.41 -16.63
C ARG A 153 10.71 -10.45 -18.08
N GLU A 154 11.98 -10.76 -18.30
CA GLU A 154 12.58 -10.75 -19.65
C GLU A 154 12.00 -11.85 -20.53
N SER A 155 11.75 -13.04 -19.99
CA SER A 155 11.37 -14.22 -20.76
C SER A 155 9.96 -14.18 -21.37
N ASP A 156 9.00 -13.53 -20.69
CA ASP A 156 7.58 -13.54 -21.09
C ASP A 156 6.90 -12.17 -21.03
N HIS A 157 7.66 -11.14 -20.66
CA HIS A 157 7.22 -9.75 -20.52
C HIS A 157 6.09 -9.53 -19.50
N VAL A 158 5.90 -10.47 -18.56
CA VAL A 158 4.95 -10.28 -17.47
C VAL A 158 5.40 -9.12 -16.60
N ILE A 159 4.51 -8.17 -16.36
CA ILE A 159 4.78 -7.03 -15.49
C ILE A 159 4.89 -7.53 -14.04
N LEU A 160 6.05 -7.30 -13.43
CA LEU A 160 6.36 -7.65 -12.05
C LEU A 160 6.11 -6.49 -11.10
N GLY A 161 6.21 -5.26 -11.57
CA GLY A 161 5.92 -4.08 -10.76
C GLY A 161 5.96 -2.78 -11.55
N VAL A 162 5.32 -1.77 -10.95
CA VAL A 162 5.26 -0.40 -11.50
C VAL A 162 5.53 0.57 -10.36
N GLN A 163 6.43 1.52 -10.59
CA GLN A 163 6.67 2.64 -9.69
C GLN A 163 6.48 3.95 -10.46
N ALA A 164 5.79 4.88 -9.83
CA ALA A 164 5.54 6.18 -10.43
C ALA A 164 5.75 7.30 -9.42
N VAL A 165 6.25 8.42 -9.90
CA VAL A 165 6.42 9.65 -9.13
C VAL A 165 5.91 10.81 -9.97
N GLY A 166 5.05 11.65 -9.42
CA GLY A 166 4.53 12.82 -10.13
C GLY A 166 3.32 13.43 -9.46
N SER A 167 2.94 14.64 -9.88
CA SER A 167 1.68 15.25 -9.42
C SER A 167 0.48 14.46 -9.92
N HIS A 168 -0.48 14.19 -9.04
CA HIS A 168 -1.71 13.43 -9.33
C HIS A 168 -1.47 12.02 -9.87
N ILE A 169 -0.32 11.42 -9.61
CA ILE A 169 -0.01 10.08 -10.09
C ILE A 169 -0.84 9.01 -9.37
N ALA A 170 -1.34 9.30 -8.19
CA ALA A 170 -2.23 8.42 -7.43
C ALA A 170 -3.57 8.14 -8.13
N GLU A 171 -3.98 8.98 -9.09
CA GLU A 171 -5.20 8.75 -9.87
C GLU A 171 -5.05 7.65 -10.96
N LEU A 172 -3.84 7.11 -11.14
CA LEU A 172 -3.56 6.07 -12.14
C LEU A 172 -3.65 4.64 -11.59
N HIS A 173 -3.99 4.44 -10.32
CA HIS A 173 -4.08 3.12 -9.67
C HIS A 173 -5.44 2.46 -9.85
#